data_c0fc2d21c58cbfb7132135b1d9868005
#
_entry.id   c0fc2d21c58cbfb7132135b1d9868005
#
_cell.length_a   1.000
_cell.length_b   1.000
_cell.length_c   1.000
_cell.angle_alpha   90.00
_cell.angle_beta   90.00
_cell.angle_gamma   90.00
#
_symmetry.space_group_name_H-M   'P 1'
#
loop_
_entity.id
_entity.type
_entity.pdbx_description
1 polymer ?
#
loop_
_entity_poly.entity_id
_entity_poly.type
_entity_poly.pdbx_seq_one_letter_code
_entity_poly.pdbx_strand_id
1 'polypeptide(L)'
;DSTMIQFRMLNKSKGPAMWSPRTQNDRMLFAAEWRKMLEQTPNVDFWQDMVNGLIIENNRVKGVTTPMGITFKSKAVVLTNGTFLNGLIHIGEKQFGGGRTGEKASTGITEQLVSIGFESGRMKTGTPPRLDGRSLDYTKMELQEGDPEPGKFSYTDTPRLAKQRPCHITYTNEQVHDILRSGFEKSPMFNGRIQGLGPRYCPSIEDKINRFADRDRHQLFVEPEGWDTVEIYVNGFSSSLPEDVQYKALRLIPGFENCKMFRPGYAIEYDYFPPIQLSHSLETKLVEGLYFAGQINGTTGYEEAACQGLMAGINAHRKINGLAPVILNRSDAYIGVLIDDLITKGTEEPYRMFTSRAEFRTLLRQDNADVRLTPLGYEIGLASEDRYNVLKAKVADYQLV
;
A
#
# COMPACT_ATOMS: atom_id res chain seq x y z
N ASP A 1 -3.96 -12.56 9.30
CA ASP A 1 -3.67 -13.30 10.53
C ASP A 1 -2.64 -14.43 10.32
N SER A 2 -2.81 -15.30 9.31
CA SER A 2 -1.97 -16.48 9.08
C SER A 2 -0.49 -16.19 8.79
N THR A 3 -0.16 -14.98 8.38
CA THR A 3 1.20 -14.59 7.97
C THR A 3 1.84 -13.56 8.89
N MET A 4 1.18 -13.23 10.00
CA MET A 4 1.71 -12.31 11.00
C MET A 4 3.00 -12.81 11.63
N ILE A 5 3.96 -11.90 11.81
CA ILE A 5 5.17 -12.15 12.61
C ILE A 5 5.22 -11.28 13.86
N GLN A 6 4.50 -10.17 13.88
CA GLN A 6 4.32 -9.32 15.06
C GLN A 6 2.98 -8.58 14.99
N PHE A 7 2.34 -8.39 16.15
CA PHE A 7 1.11 -7.61 16.28
C PHE A 7 1.27 -6.51 17.34
N ARG A 8 0.75 -5.33 17.06
CA ARG A 8 0.65 -4.22 18.01
C ARG A 8 -0.66 -3.44 17.81
N MET A 9 -1.34 -3.13 18.89
CA MET A 9 -2.42 -2.15 18.89
C MET A 9 -1.83 -0.76 19.08
N LEU A 10 -1.85 0.06 18.04
CA LEU A 10 -1.36 1.44 18.10
C LEU A 10 -2.39 2.37 18.75
N ASN A 11 -1.90 3.49 19.29
CA ASN A 11 -2.73 4.54 19.87
C ASN A 11 -3.60 4.12 21.07
N LYS A 12 -3.23 3.09 21.82
CA LYS A 12 -3.99 2.61 22.98
C LYS A 12 -4.32 3.72 23.98
N SER A 13 -3.39 4.65 24.21
CA SER A 13 -3.57 5.78 25.13
C SER A 13 -4.57 6.84 24.68
N LYS A 14 -4.98 6.82 23.40
CA LYS A 14 -5.89 7.80 22.80
C LYS A 14 -7.37 7.36 22.78
N GLY A 15 -7.66 6.18 23.30
CA GLY A 15 -9.00 5.61 23.37
C GLY A 15 -9.45 4.83 22.13
N PRO A 16 -10.59 4.10 22.24
CA PRO A 16 -11.04 3.11 21.23
C PRO A 16 -11.26 3.67 19.83
N ALA A 17 -11.67 4.93 19.71
CA ALA A 17 -11.86 5.58 18.40
C ALA A 17 -10.54 5.77 17.62
N MET A 18 -9.40 5.66 18.29
CA MET A 18 -8.08 5.84 17.71
C MET A 18 -7.27 4.54 17.67
N TRP A 19 -7.78 3.47 18.27
CA TRP A 19 -7.11 2.18 18.27
C TRP A 19 -6.94 1.68 16.84
N SER A 20 -5.70 1.34 16.51
CA SER A 20 -5.34 0.92 15.17
C SER A 20 -4.50 -0.34 15.25
N PRO A 21 -5.07 -1.51 14.94
CA PRO A 21 -4.29 -2.74 14.89
C PRO A 21 -3.25 -2.63 13.77
N ARG A 22 -2.02 -3.01 14.09
CA ARG A 22 -0.92 -3.10 13.12
C ARG A 22 -0.28 -4.46 13.23
N THR A 23 -0.04 -5.06 12.08
CA THR A 23 0.74 -6.29 11.98
C THR A 23 1.94 -6.10 11.06
N GLN A 24 3.03 -6.77 11.39
CA GLN A 24 4.06 -7.10 10.43
C GLN A 24 3.84 -8.52 9.95
N ASN A 25 4.01 -8.73 8.67
CA ASN A 25 3.77 -10.02 8.04
C ASN A 25 5.06 -10.57 7.43
N ASP A 26 5.17 -11.87 7.41
CA ASP A 26 6.14 -12.55 6.54
C ASP A 26 5.77 -12.27 5.09
N ARG A 27 6.63 -11.55 4.39
CA ARG A 27 6.37 -11.07 3.04
C ARG A 27 6.16 -12.20 2.04
N MET A 28 6.97 -13.27 2.15
CA MET A 28 6.88 -14.40 1.22
C MET A 28 5.63 -15.24 1.50
N LEU A 29 5.35 -15.50 2.77
CA LEU A 29 4.13 -16.21 3.17
C LEU A 29 2.87 -15.42 2.81
N PHE A 30 2.89 -14.10 2.96
CA PHE A 30 1.75 -13.25 2.59
C PHE A 30 1.42 -13.37 1.10
N ALA A 31 2.45 -13.30 0.24
CA ALA A 31 2.27 -13.48 -1.19
C ALA A 31 1.78 -14.91 -1.55
N ALA A 32 2.35 -15.92 -0.89
CA ALA A 32 1.98 -17.32 -1.13
C ALA A 32 0.54 -17.62 -0.68
N GLU A 33 0.11 -17.11 0.49
CA GLU A 33 -1.26 -17.30 0.98
C GLU A 33 -2.30 -16.60 0.09
N TRP A 34 -2.04 -15.37 -0.37
CA TRP A 34 -2.91 -14.70 -1.33
C TRP A 34 -3.00 -15.48 -2.64
N ARG A 35 -1.88 -15.96 -3.16
CA ARG A 35 -1.83 -16.77 -4.37
C ARG A 35 -2.69 -18.03 -4.19
N LYS A 36 -2.50 -18.76 -3.11
CA LYS A 36 -3.26 -19.98 -2.79
C LYS A 36 -4.76 -19.71 -2.68
N MET A 37 -5.15 -18.64 -1.96
CA MET A 37 -6.57 -18.26 -1.83
C MET A 37 -7.20 -17.95 -3.18
N LEU A 38 -6.50 -17.24 -4.05
CA LEU A 38 -6.98 -16.93 -5.39
C LEU A 38 -7.10 -18.18 -6.26
N GLU A 39 -6.12 -19.10 -6.23
CA GLU A 39 -6.16 -20.37 -6.95
C GLU A 39 -7.30 -21.29 -6.48
N GLN A 40 -7.71 -21.18 -5.24
CA GLN A 40 -8.84 -21.92 -4.66
C GLN A 40 -10.20 -21.24 -4.93
N THR A 41 -10.19 -20.01 -5.43
CA THR A 41 -11.44 -19.28 -5.72
C THR A 41 -12.01 -19.73 -7.04
N PRO A 42 -13.26 -20.25 -7.09
CA PRO A 42 -13.89 -20.69 -8.33
C PRO A 42 -13.99 -19.55 -9.36
N ASN A 43 -13.83 -19.88 -10.63
CA ASN A 43 -13.91 -18.97 -11.78
C ASN A 43 -12.86 -17.84 -11.76
N VAL A 44 -11.72 -18.07 -11.12
CA VAL A 44 -10.55 -17.18 -11.19
C VAL A 44 -9.47 -17.86 -12.00
N ASP A 45 -9.11 -17.25 -13.14
CA ASP A 45 -8.03 -17.69 -14.01
C ASP A 45 -6.84 -16.73 -13.90
N PHE A 46 -5.65 -17.24 -14.16
CA PHE A 46 -4.40 -16.47 -14.13
C PHE A 46 -3.74 -16.46 -15.50
N TRP A 47 -3.26 -15.29 -15.87
CA TRP A 47 -2.38 -15.13 -17.02
C TRP A 47 -1.22 -14.20 -16.65
N GLN A 48 0.00 -14.69 -16.77
CA GLN A 48 1.20 -13.92 -16.46
C GLN A 48 1.74 -13.25 -17.71
N ASP A 49 1.38 -11.99 -17.91
CA ASP A 49 1.88 -11.15 -19.00
C ASP A 49 1.74 -9.67 -18.63
N MET A 50 2.32 -8.81 -19.43
CA MET A 50 2.14 -7.36 -19.31
C MET A 50 0.96 -6.93 -20.18
N VAL A 51 0.13 -6.02 -19.65
CA VAL A 51 -0.92 -5.36 -20.42
C VAL A 51 -0.37 -4.05 -20.95
N ASN A 52 -0.47 -3.83 -22.27
CA ASN A 52 0.01 -2.64 -22.95
C ASN A 52 -1.09 -1.83 -23.65
N GLY A 53 -2.32 -2.30 -23.63
CA GLY A 53 -3.44 -1.59 -24.26
C GLY A 53 -4.80 -2.07 -23.76
N LEU A 54 -5.79 -1.18 -23.91
CA LEU A 54 -7.20 -1.43 -23.66
C LEU A 54 -7.94 -1.52 -24.99
N ILE A 55 -8.89 -2.43 -25.10
CA ILE A 55 -9.84 -2.46 -26.21
C ILE A 55 -11.03 -1.62 -25.81
N ILE A 56 -11.24 -0.50 -26.49
CA ILE A 56 -12.33 0.43 -26.20
C ILE A 56 -13.11 0.66 -27.49
N GLU A 57 -14.41 0.42 -27.45
CA GLU A 57 -15.35 0.63 -28.54
C GLU A 57 -16.57 1.41 -28.04
N ASN A 58 -16.92 2.49 -28.71
CA ASN A 58 -18.06 3.34 -28.34
C ASN A 58 -18.04 3.75 -26.86
N ASN A 59 -16.89 4.21 -26.36
CA ASN A 59 -16.68 4.60 -24.96
C ASN A 59 -16.97 3.48 -23.94
N ARG A 60 -16.85 2.22 -24.35
CA ARG A 60 -16.98 1.06 -23.46
C ARG A 60 -15.76 0.16 -23.59
N VAL A 61 -15.22 -0.30 -22.46
CA VAL A 61 -14.14 -1.28 -22.47
C VAL A 61 -14.64 -2.65 -22.95
N LYS A 62 -13.83 -3.31 -23.75
CA LYS A 62 -14.09 -4.64 -24.34
C LYS A 62 -13.03 -5.66 -23.99
N GLY A 63 -11.95 -5.24 -23.34
CA GLY A 63 -10.85 -6.12 -22.99
C GLY A 63 -9.51 -5.42 -22.94
N VAL A 64 -8.47 -6.23 -22.98
CA VAL A 64 -7.06 -5.78 -22.92
C VAL A 64 -6.22 -6.49 -23.98
N THR A 65 -5.07 -5.89 -24.33
CA THR A 65 -4.06 -6.48 -25.20
C THR A 65 -2.72 -6.60 -24.50
N THR A 66 -1.91 -7.57 -24.91
CA THR A 66 -0.55 -7.77 -24.42
C THR A 66 0.49 -7.53 -25.50
N PRO A 67 1.75 -7.25 -25.16
CA PRO A 67 2.83 -7.07 -26.15
C PRO A 67 3.06 -8.30 -27.04
N MET A 68 2.67 -9.48 -26.59
CA MET A 68 2.74 -10.71 -27.37
C MET A 68 1.59 -10.88 -28.38
N GLY A 69 0.70 -9.88 -28.48
CA GLY A 69 -0.43 -9.88 -29.41
C GLY A 69 -1.65 -10.67 -28.94
N ILE A 70 -1.67 -11.09 -27.67
CA ILE A 70 -2.82 -11.78 -27.09
C ILE A 70 -3.89 -10.76 -26.71
N THR A 71 -5.13 -11.10 -26.96
CA THR A 71 -6.30 -10.28 -26.64
C THR A 71 -7.20 -11.01 -25.65
N PHE A 72 -7.49 -10.37 -24.53
CA PHE A 72 -8.47 -10.85 -23.57
C PHE A 72 -9.74 -10.00 -23.66
N LYS A 73 -10.84 -10.61 -24.08
CA LYS A 73 -12.15 -9.94 -24.12
C LYS A 73 -12.83 -9.99 -22.77
N SER A 74 -13.38 -8.88 -22.31
CA SER A 74 -14.12 -8.80 -21.06
C SER A 74 -15.20 -7.72 -21.09
N LYS A 75 -16.20 -7.84 -20.20
CA LYS A 75 -17.28 -6.85 -20.06
C LYS A 75 -16.87 -5.69 -19.14
N ALA A 76 -15.86 -5.88 -18.30
CA ALA A 76 -15.29 -4.87 -17.41
C ALA A 76 -13.78 -5.11 -17.23
N VAL A 77 -13.04 -4.07 -16.94
CA VAL A 77 -11.61 -4.10 -16.63
C VAL A 77 -11.35 -3.27 -15.37
N VAL A 78 -10.59 -3.80 -14.44
CA VAL A 78 -10.11 -3.07 -13.26
C VAL A 78 -8.61 -2.92 -13.38
N LEU A 79 -8.11 -1.68 -13.47
CA LEU A 79 -6.68 -1.37 -13.48
C LEU A 79 -6.16 -1.22 -12.05
N THR A 80 -5.14 -2.03 -11.71
CA THR A 80 -4.52 -2.07 -10.38
C THR A 80 -2.99 -1.97 -10.48
N ASN A 81 -2.50 -1.06 -11.29
CA ASN A 81 -1.12 -0.98 -11.80
C ASN A 81 -0.04 -0.73 -10.74
N GLY A 82 -0.41 -0.33 -9.53
CA GLY A 82 0.58 0.01 -8.51
C GLY A 82 1.52 1.13 -9.00
N THR A 83 2.82 0.86 -8.97
CA THR A 83 3.89 1.80 -9.38
C THR A 83 4.40 1.53 -10.80
N PHE A 84 3.66 0.76 -11.62
CA PHE A 84 4.18 0.25 -12.88
C PHE A 84 3.92 1.13 -14.10
N LEU A 85 2.84 1.95 -14.12
CA LEU A 85 2.53 2.82 -15.27
C LEU A 85 3.65 3.84 -15.50
N ASN A 86 4.37 3.68 -16.61
CA ASN A 86 5.56 4.46 -16.94
C ASN A 86 6.52 4.59 -15.75
N GLY A 87 6.66 3.49 -14.99
CA GLY A 87 7.47 3.44 -13.79
C GLY A 87 8.93 3.77 -14.09
N LEU A 88 9.52 4.67 -13.30
CA LEU A 88 10.91 5.10 -13.43
C LEU A 88 11.59 5.08 -12.06
N ILE A 89 12.59 4.22 -11.92
CA ILE A 89 13.37 4.06 -10.71
C ILE A 89 14.56 5.00 -10.72
N HIS A 90 14.82 5.65 -9.59
CA HIS A 90 15.91 6.59 -9.40
C HIS A 90 16.80 6.16 -8.24
N ILE A 91 18.12 6.08 -8.48
CA ILE A 91 19.17 5.88 -7.48
C ILE A 91 20.30 6.86 -7.79
N GLY A 92 20.40 7.95 -7.04
CA GLY A 92 21.31 9.04 -7.36
C GLY A 92 21.07 9.56 -8.77
N GLU A 93 22.14 9.57 -9.58
CA GLU A 93 22.06 10.04 -10.98
C GLU A 93 21.58 8.97 -11.96
N LYS A 94 21.43 7.72 -11.51
CA LYS A 94 20.99 6.59 -12.34
C LYS A 94 19.47 6.55 -12.41
N GLN A 95 18.98 6.31 -13.62
CA GLN A 95 17.54 6.12 -13.91
C GLN A 95 17.35 4.89 -14.78
N PHE A 96 16.31 4.12 -14.48
CA PHE A 96 15.94 2.97 -15.31
C PHE A 96 14.44 2.69 -15.21
N GLY A 97 13.84 2.28 -16.33
CA GLY A 97 12.43 1.94 -16.41
C GLY A 97 12.12 0.69 -15.59
N GLY A 98 11.10 0.77 -14.75
CA GLY A 98 10.65 -0.34 -13.93
C GLY A 98 9.57 0.10 -12.95
N GLY A 99 8.65 -0.79 -12.64
CA GLY A 99 7.68 -0.59 -11.56
C GLY A 99 8.25 -0.96 -10.19
N ARG A 100 9.25 -1.82 -10.19
CA ARG A 100 10.00 -2.31 -9.04
C ARG A 100 11.37 -2.79 -9.52
N THR A 101 12.37 -2.86 -8.63
CA THR A 101 13.69 -3.39 -8.99
C THR A 101 13.58 -4.79 -9.57
N GLY A 102 14.09 -4.98 -10.79
CA GLY A 102 14.06 -6.23 -11.53
C GLY A 102 12.77 -6.48 -12.34
N GLU A 103 11.79 -5.60 -12.27
CA GLU A 103 10.51 -5.73 -12.98
C GLU A 103 10.29 -4.54 -13.92
N LYS A 104 9.91 -4.84 -15.17
CA LYS A 104 9.73 -3.81 -16.21
C LYS A 104 8.55 -2.88 -15.93
N ALA A 105 8.64 -1.65 -16.41
CA ALA A 105 7.52 -0.72 -16.43
C ALA A 105 6.42 -1.16 -17.40
N SER A 106 5.17 -0.84 -17.09
CA SER A 106 4.03 -0.98 -18.01
C SER A 106 3.89 0.32 -18.79
N THR A 107 3.97 0.23 -20.12
CA THR A 107 3.88 1.36 -21.05
C THR A 107 2.72 1.17 -22.02
N GLY A 108 2.20 2.26 -22.59
CA GLY A 108 1.12 2.23 -23.58
C GLY A 108 -0.27 2.55 -23.01
N ILE A 109 -0.57 2.14 -21.77
CA ILE A 109 -1.87 2.38 -21.12
C ILE A 109 -2.09 3.87 -20.86
N THR A 110 -1.11 4.56 -20.29
CA THR A 110 -1.24 6.00 -19.98
C THR A 110 -1.45 6.79 -21.25
N GLU A 111 -0.64 6.55 -22.26
CA GLU A 111 -0.70 7.24 -23.56
C GLU A 111 -2.07 7.06 -24.21
N GLN A 112 -2.60 5.82 -24.17
CA GLN A 112 -3.93 5.52 -24.70
C GLN A 112 -5.02 6.26 -23.92
N LEU A 113 -5.00 6.21 -22.60
CA LEU A 113 -5.99 6.90 -21.75
C LEU A 113 -5.96 8.42 -21.95
N VAL A 114 -4.77 9.02 -22.04
CA VAL A 114 -4.61 10.45 -22.33
C VAL A 114 -5.17 10.80 -23.71
N SER A 115 -4.94 9.96 -24.70
CA SER A 115 -5.44 10.20 -26.07
C SER A 115 -6.97 10.22 -26.19
N ILE A 116 -7.68 9.61 -25.24
CA ILE A 116 -9.14 9.60 -25.16
C ILE A 116 -9.72 10.62 -24.17
N GLY A 117 -8.85 11.47 -23.58
CA GLY A 117 -9.26 12.61 -22.79
C GLY A 117 -9.07 12.49 -21.28
N PHE A 118 -8.43 11.43 -20.77
CA PHE A 118 -8.07 11.37 -19.35
C PHE A 118 -6.92 12.34 -19.03
N GLU A 119 -7.03 12.99 -17.90
CA GLU A 119 -5.92 13.72 -17.28
C GLU A 119 -5.04 12.72 -16.51
N SER A 120 -3.74 12.89 -16.62
CA SER A 120 -2.75 12.10 -15.86
C SER A 120 -1.73 13.02 -15.20
N GLY A 121 -1.07 12.53 -14.18
CA GLY A 121 0.02 13.19 -13.48
C GLY A 121 1.07 12.18 -13.03
N ARG A 122 2.12 12.68 -12.38
CA ARG A 122 3.20 11.87 -11.82
C ARG A 122 3.17 11.91 -10.31
N MET A 123 3.29 10.75 -9.68
CA MET A 123 3.52 10.61 -8.24
C MET A 123 4.83 9.88 -7.97
N LYS A 124 5.36 10.06 -6.76
CA LYS A 124 6.59 9.43 -6.33
C LYS A 124 6.37 8.70 -5.00
N THR A 125 6.95 7.53 -4.90
CA THR A 125 7.15 6.85 -3.61
C THR A 125 8.60 6.37 -3.51
N GLY A 126 8.93 5.67 -2.44
CA GLY A 126 10.29 5.16 -2.24
C GLY A 126 10.31 3.92 -1.36
N THR A 127 11.42 3.26 -1.36
CA THR A 127 11.71 2.11 -0.50
C THR A 127 13.07 2.27 0.16
N PRO A 128 13.24 1.79 1.40
CA PRO A 128 14.55 1.79 2.06
C PRO A 128 15.43 0.64 1.57
N PRO A 129 16.73 0.66 1.89
CA PRO A 129 17.62 -0.44 1.62
C PRO A 129 17.22 -1.71 2.37
N ARG A 130 17.70 -2.84 1.86
CA ARG A 130 17.61 -4.14 2.52
C ARG A 130 18.99 -4.57 2.98
N LEU A 131 19.08 -5.03 4.23
CA LEU A 131 20.32 -5.44 4.86
C LEU A 131 20.31 -6.93 5.21
N ASP A 132 21.51 -7.51 5.29
CA ASP A 132 21.71 -8.84 5.85
C ASP A 132 21.70 -8.77 7.38
N GLY A 133 20.65 -9.28 8.00
CA GLY A 133 20.47 -9.26 9.44
C GLY A 133 21.59 -9.97 10.23
N ARG A 134 22.31 -10.88 9.61
CA ARG A 134 23.47 -11.57 10.22
C ARG A 134 24.68 -10.66 10.42
N SER A 135 24.70 -9.53 9.73
CA SER A 135 25.79 -8.54 9.77
C SER A 135 25.50 -7.38 10.73
N LEU A 136 24.37 -7.41 11.43
CA LEU A 136 23.94 -6.36 12.35
C LEU A 136 24.25 -6.73 13.80
N ASP A 137 24.62 -5.73 14.58
CA ASP A 137 24.84 -5.86 16.03
C ASP A 137 23.60 -5.38 16.80
N TYR A 138 22.70 -6.30 17.08
CA TYR A 138 21.43 -6.01 17.77
C TYR A 138 21.63 -5.58 19.23
N THR A 139 22.79 -5.81 19.83
CA THR A 139 23.07 -5.38 21.22
C THR A 139 23.11 -3.87 21.38
N LYS A 140 23.31 -3.14 20.27
CA LYS A 140 23.34 -1.67 20.22
C LYS A 140 21.98 -1.05 19.89
N MET A 141 20.92 -1.84 19.82
CA MET A 141 19.57 -1.42 19.41
C MET A 141 18.58 -1.68 20.53
N GLU A 142 17.53 -0.87 20.55
CA GLU A 142 16.40 -1.07 21.47
C GLU A 142 15.49 -2.18 20.93
N LEU A 143 15.13 -3.14 21.78
CA LEU A 143 14.19 -4.21 21.43
C LEU A 143 12.76 -3.65 21.40
N GLN A 144 12.03 -3.93 20.33
CA GLN A 144 10.61 -3.61 20.21
C GLN A 144 9.78 -4.90 20.04
N GLU A 145 9.20 -5.34 21.11
CA GLU A 145 8.30 -6.49 21.13
C GLU A 145 6.88 -6.13 20.63
N GLY A 146 6.16 -7.15 20.21
CA GLY A 146 4.72 -7.04 19.97
C GLY A 146 3.91 -6.99 21.26
N ASP A 147 2.60 -6.81 21.13
CA ASP A 147 1.70 -6.88 22.28
C ASP A 147 1.74 -8.29 22.92
N PRO A 148 1.77 -8.41 24.25
CA PRO A 148 1.81 -9.71 24.94
C PRO A 148 0.63 -10.62 24.55
N GLU A 149 -0.53 -10.01 24.36
CA GLU A 149 -1.74 -10.68 23.88
C GLU A 149 -2.08 -10.16 22.48
N PRO A 150 -1.56 -10.79 21.40
CA PRO A 150 -1.81 -10.33 20.06
C PRO A 150 -3.27 -10.49 19.68
N GLY A 151 -3.82 -9.43 19.06
CA GLY A 151 -5.17 -9.43 18.49
C GLY A 151 -5.23 -10.16 17.15
N LYS A 152 -6.41 -10.10 16.54
CA LYS A 152 -6.70 -10.64 15.22
C LYS A 152 -7.33 -9.54 14.35
N PHE A 153 -7.17 -9.63 13.03
CA PHE A 153 -7.88 -8.79 12.06
C PHE A 153 -9.19 -9.44 11.62
N SER A 154 -9.19 -10.75 11.40
CA SER A 154 -10.36 -11.47 10.94
C SER A 154 -11.37 -11.70 12.06
N TYR A 155 -12.64 -11.53 11.72
CA TYR A 155 -13.78 -11.92 12.56
C TYR A 155 -14.14 -13.42 12.38
N THR A 156 -13.47 -14.11 11.47
CA THR A 156 -13.61 -15.58 11.30
C THR A 156 -12.62 -16.33 12.18
N ASP A 157 -12.75 -17.66 12.24
CA ASP A 157 -11.82 -18.48 12.99
C ASP A 157 -10.47 -18.61 12.24
N THR A 158 -9.55 -17.72 12.58
CA THR A 158 -8.18 -17.74 12.08
C THR A 158 -7.20 -17.98 13.22
N PRO A 159 -6.04 -18.61 12.97
CA PRO A 159 -5.05 -18.90 14.01
C PRO A 159 -4.61 -17.63 14.75
N ARG A 160 -4.48 -17.72 16.07
CA ARG A 160 -3.82 -16.69 16.86
C ARG A 160 -2.31 -16.79 16.70
N LEU A 161 -1.65 -15.67 16.75
CA LEU A 161 -0.19 -15.61 16.68
C LEU A 161 0.42 -16.21 17.97
N ALA A 162 1.00 -17.42 17.86
CA ALA A 162 1.52 -18.15 19.00
C ALA A 162 2.89 -17.64 19.50
N LYS A 163 3.70 -17.09 18.59
CA LYS A 163 5.01 -16.47 18.88
C LYS A 163 5.21 -15.25 18.02
N GLN A 164 6.00 -14.30 18.49
CA GLN A 164 6.28 -13.09 17.74
C GLN A 164 7.77 -12.92 17.48
N ARG A 165 8.11 -12.31 16.36
CA ARG A 165 9.46 -11.89 16.02
C ARG A 165 9.60 -10.40 16.33
N PRO A 166 10.49 -9.98 17.26
CA PRO A 166 10.61 -8.58 17.60
C PRO A 166 11.25 -7.78 16.47
N CYS A 167 10.96 -6.49 16.45
CA CYS A 167 11.72 -5.49 15.72
C CYS A 167 12.77 -4.88 16.63
N HIS A 168 13.70 -4.14 16.06
CA HIS A 168 14.66 -3.35 16.81
C HIS A 168 14.57 -1.89 16.37
N ILE A 169 14.96 -0.99 17.25
CA ILE A 169 14.99 0.45 17.00
C ILE A 169 16.43 0.92 17.11
N THR A 170 16.86 1.71 16.14
CA THR A 170 18.11 2.45 16.18
C THR A 170 17.88 3.87 15.66
N TYR A 171 18.90 4.70 15.63
CA TYR A 171 18.77 6.10 15.28
C TYR A 171 19.90 6.53 14.34
N THR A 172 19.61 7.46 13.45
CA THR A 172 20.65 8.22 12.76
C THR A 172 21.35 9.15 13.76
N ASN A 173 22.46 9.74 13.35
CA ASN A 173 23.22 10.75 14.10
C ASN A 173 23.76 11.82 13.14
N GLU A 174 24.41 12.84 13.67
CA GLU A 174 24.95 13.95 12.87
C GLU A 174 25.92 13.48 11.79
N GLN A 175 26.80 12.50 12.09
CA GLN A 175 27.74 11.96 11.11
C GLN A 175 27.03 11.27 9.94
N VAL A 176 25.95 10.53 10.22
CA VAL A 176 25.05 9.97 9.21
C VAL A 176 24.46 11.07 8.35
N HIS A 177 23.96 12.14 8.99
CA HIS A 177 23.35 13.27 8.29
C HIS A 177 24.36 13.98 7.37
N ASP A 178 25.61 14.15 7.80
CA ASP A 178 26.67 14.79 7.00
C ASP A 178 27.00 13.98 5.75
N ILE A 179 27.10 12.65 5.89
CA ILE A 179 27.30 11.77 4.73
C ILE A 179 26.11 11.85 3.77
N LEU A 180 24.88 11.83 4.28
CA LEU A 180 23.68 11.95 3.44
C LEU A 180 23.62 13.31 2.72
N ARG A 181 23.93 14.42 3.42
CA ARG A 181 24.01 15.76 2.82
C ARG A 181 25.02 15.86 1.69
N SER A 182 26.16 15.15 1.79
CA SER A 182 27.17 15.13 0.74
C SER A 182 26.67 14.55 -0.59
N GLY A 183 25.56 13.82 -0.56
CA GLY A 183 24.90 13.27 -1.75
C GLY A 183 23.77 14.11 -2.32
N PHE A 184 23.39 15.22 -1.70
CA PHE A 184 22.19 15.99 -2.09
C PHE A 184 22.26 16.54 -3.51
N GLU A 185 23.40 16.98 -3.99
CA GLU A 185 23.59 17.45 -5.36
C GLU A 185 23.27 16.36 -6.41
N LYS A 186 23.48 15.09 -6.03
CA LYS A 186 23.20 13.91 -6.86
C LYS A 186 21.80 13.31 -6.59
N SER A 187 21.06 13.88 -5.64
CA SER A 187 19.71 13.41 -5.33
C SER A 187 18.73 13.84 -6.41
N PRO A 188 17.99 12.90 -7.02
CA PRO A 188 16.97 13.24 -8.01
C PRO A 188 15.83 14.09 -7.45
N MET A 189 15.65 14.11 -6.13
CA MET A 189 14.67 14.94 -5.44
C MET A 189 15.09 16.42 -5.39
N PHE A 190 16.40 16.70 -5.23
CA PHE A 190 16.89 18.08 -5.07
C PHE A 190 17.40 18.69 -6.37
N ASN A 191 17.75 17.87 -7.37
CA ASN A 191 18.22 18.37 -8.68
C ASN A 191 17.10 18.50 -9.72
N GLY A 192 15.83 18.33 -9.34
CA GLY A 192 14.66 18.51 -10.20
C GLY A 192 14.39 17.38 -11.19
N ARG A 193 15.08 16.25 -11.11
CA ARG A 193 14.82 15.09 -11.98
C ARG A 193 13.51 14.40 -11.64
N ILE A 194 13.16 14.30 -10.36
CA ILE A 194 11.86 13.82 -9.91
C ILE A 194 10.85 14.96 -10.02
N GLN A 195 9.81 14.75 -10.83
CA GLN A 195 8.70 15.68 -11.02
C GLN A 195 7.49 15.29 -10.17
N GLY A 196 7.38 14.01 -9.80
CA GLY A 196 6.27 13.46 -9.01
C GLY A 196 6.30 13.94 -7.56
N LEU A 197 5.14 14.30 -7.03
CA LEU A 197 4.99 14.61 -5.60
C LEU A 197 5.11 13.35 -4.75
N GLY A 198 5.90 13.44 -3.69
CA GLY A 198 6.09 12.35 -2.73
C GLY A 198 5.09 12.39 -1.58
N PRO A 199 4.89 11.27 -0.86
CA PRO A 199 3.97 11.21 0.26
C PRO A 199 4.46 12.07 1.44
N ARG A 200 3.60 12.95 1.93
CA ARG A 200 3.89 13.87 3.04
C ARG A 200 4.23 13.17 4.34
N TYR A 201 3.62 12.01 4.57
CA TYR A 201 3.69 11.28 5.84
C TYR A 201 4.72 10.13 5.86
N CYS A 202 5.40 9.89 4.75
CA CYS A 202 6.53 8.95 4.68
C CYS A 202 7.67 9.59 3.87
N PRO A 203 8.26 10.68 4.39
CA PRO A 203 9.33 11.37 3.69
C PRO A 203 10.57 10.47 3.64
N SER A 204 11.38 10.62 2.60
CA SER A 204 12.69 9.99 2.53
C SER A 204 13.61 10.50 3.63
N ILE A 205 14.70 9.81 3.91
CA ILE A 205 15.65 10.25 4.95
C ILE A 205 16.28 11.59 4.60
N GLU A 206 16.61 11.82 3.33
CA GLU A 206 17.12 13.11 2.86
C GLU A 206 16.10 14.25 3.05
N ASP A 207 14.84 13.97 2.86
CA ASP A 207 13.74 14.93 3.07
C ASP A 207 13.58 15.27 4.58
N LYS A 208 13.70 14.25 5.45
CA LYS A 208 13.67 14.45 6.91
C LYS A 208 14.81 15.33 7.38
N ILE A 209 16.03 15.06 6.93
CA ILE A 209 17.23 15.80 7.31
C ILE A 209 17.16 17.26 6.81
N ASN A 210 16.57 17.48 5.64
CA ASN A 210 16.41 18.82 5.10
C ASN A 210 15.30 19.62 5.82
N ARG A 211 14.13 19.00 6.06
CA ARG A 211 12.98 19.68 6.68
C ARG A 211 13.11 19.85 8.20
N PHE A 212 13.82 18.94 8.85
CA PHE A 212 14.03 18.93 10.29
C PHE A 212 15.53 19.00 10.60
N ALA A 213 16.19 20.01 10.04
CA ALA A 213 17.64 20.19 10.17
C ALA A 213 18.11 20.44 11.60
N ASP A 214 17.22 20.88 12.49
CA ASP A 214 17.41 21.06 13.93
C ASP A 214 17.42 19.73 14.72
N ARG A 215 17.01 18.62 14.09
CA ARG A 215 17.02 17.29 14.70
C ARG A 215 18.35 16.61 14.51
N ASP A 216 18.99 16.24 15.62
CA ASP A 216 20.27 15.50 15.65
C ASP A 216 20.13 14.03 15.30
N ARG A 217 18.91 13.45 15.36
CA ARG A 217 18.65 12.06 15.08
C ARG A 217 17.24 11.80 14.56
N HIS A 218 17.10 10.74 13.75
CA HIS A 218 15.82 10.19 13.29
C HIS A 218 15.74 8.71 13.64
N GLN A 219 14.57 8.30 14.13
CA GLN A 219 14.30 6.91 14.48
C GLN A 219 14.20 6.02 13.24
N LEU A 220 14.79 4.84 13.33
CA LEU A 220 14.76 3.79 12.33
C LEU A 220 14.24 2.49 12.96
N PHE A 221 13.38 1.80 12.23
CA PHE A 221 12.92 0.47 12.63
C PHE A 221 13.63 -0.60 11.80
N VAL A 222 14.22 -1.55 12.48
CA VAL A 222 14.95 -2.69 11.92
C VAL A 222 13.99 -3.88 11.92
N GLU A 223 13.34 -4.06 10.79
CA GLU A 223 12.18 -4.95 10.67
C GLU A 223 12.55 -6.22 9.89
N PRO A 224 12.38 -7.43 10.47
CA PRO A 224 12.56 -8.66 9.71
C PRO A 224 11.48 -8.80 8.62
N GLU A 225 11.87 -9.19 7.40
CA GLU A 225 10.92 -9.40 6.30
C GLU A 225 10.18 -10.74 6.36
N GLY A 226 10.46 -11.61 7.32
CA GLY A 226 9.80 -12.89 7.48
C GLY A 226 10.36 -13.72 8.63
N TRP A 227 9.85 -14.93 8.82
CA TRP A 227 10.28 -15.85 9.87
C TRP A 227 11.68 -16.42 9.59
N ASP A 228 11.89 -16.90 8.38
CA ASP A 228 13.05 -17.71 8.01
C ASP A 228 14.04 -16.97 7.10
N THR A 229 13.83 -15.68 6.85
CA THR A 229 14.75 -14.85 6.09
C THR A 229 15.68 -14.04 6.98
N VAL A 230 16.89 -13.81 6.49
CA VAL A 230 17.86 -12.89 7.09
C VAL A 230 17.71 -11.46 6.56
N GLU A 231 16.78 -11.23 5.63
CA GLU A 231 16.56 -9.93 5.04
C GLU A 231 15.87 -8.99 6.03
N ILE A 232 16.46 -7.82 6.21
CA ILE A 232 15.99 -6.76 7.09
C ILE A 232 15.55 -5.55 6.27
N TYR A 233 14.36 -5.04 6.55
CA TYR A 233 13.80 -3.80 6.06
C TYR A 233 14.15 -2.67 7.03
N VAL A 234 14.83 -1.62 6.54
CA VAL A 234 15.21 -0.47 7.39
C VAL A 234 14.16 0.62 7.27
N ASN A 235 13.04 0.47 7.97
CA ASN A 235 11.94 1.42 7.92
C ASN A 235 12.38 2.78 8.48
N GLY A 236 12.07 3.84 7.72
CA GLY A 236 12.48 5.21 8.05
C GLY A 236 13.72 5.70 7.31
N PHE A 237 14.42 4.82 6.59
CA PHE A 237 15.61 5.14 5.77
C PHE A 237 15.33 5.04 4.26
N SER A 238 14.11 5.30 3.80
CA SER A 238 13.84 5.42 2.37
C SER A 238 14.72 6.50 1.76
N SER A 239 15.37 6.21 0.65
CA SER A 239 16.33 7.15 0.03
C SER A 239 16.40 6.96 -1.47
N SER A 240 16.66 8.05 -2.18
CA SER A 240 17.02 8.06 -3.60
C SER A 240 18.46 8.47 -3.86
N LEU A 241 19.25 8.65 -2.81
CA LEU A 241 20.67 9.01 -2.90
C LEU A 241 21.50 7.92 -3.61
N PRO A 242 22.69 8.25 -4.12
CA PRO A 242 23.61 7.26 -4.68
C PRO A 242 23.85 6.11 -3.71
N GLU A 243 24.01 4.90 -4.23
CA GLU A 243 24.16 3.68 -3.42
C GLU A 243 25.38 3.70 -2.49
N ASP A 244 26.48 4.32 -2.93
CA ASP A 244 27.68 4.46 -2.12
C ASP A 244 27.48 5.43 -0.94
N VAL A 245 26.70 6.50 -1.14
CA VAL A 245 26.32 7.44 -0.08
C VAL A 245 25.40 6.74 0.93
N GLN A 246 24.41 6.00 0.45
CA GLN A 246 23.54 5.20 1.33
C GLN A 246 24.35 4.22 2.17
N TYR A 247 25.26 3.48 1.54
CA TYR A 247 26.08 2.47 2.22
C TYR A 247 27.02 3.07 3.26
N LYS A 248 27.69 4.17 2.93
CA LYS A 248 28.56 4.90 3.87
C LYS A 248 27.79 5.41 5.08
N ALA A 249 26.61 6.00 4.84
CA ALA A 249 25.74 6.52 5.89
C ALA A 249 25.21 5.41 6.80
N LEU A 250 24.77 4.29 6.24
CA LEU A 250 24.28 3.13 7.00
C LEU A 250 25.35 2.63 7.98
N ARG A 251 26.61 2.55 7.59
CA ARG A 251 27.71 2.05 8.43
C ARG A 251 28.10 2.96 9.59
N LEU A 252 27.54 4.15 9.69
CA LEU A 252 27.69 5.07 10.82
C LEU A 252 26.51 5.00 11.80
N ILE A 253 25.49 4.18 11.51
CA ILE A 253 24.34 3.98 12.40
C ILE A 253 24.72 2.93 13.46
N PRO A 254 24.41 3.18 14.75
CA PRO A 254 24.66 2.21 15.81
C PRO A 254 24.05 0.83 15.52
N GLY A 255 24.90 -0.19 15.55
CA GLY A 255 24.52 -1.57 15.22
C GLY A 255 24.65 -1.93 13.74
N PHE A 256 24.98 -0.99 12.85
CA PHE A 256 25.12 -1.22 11.41
C PHE A 256 26.57 -1.10 10.92
N GLU A 257 27.54 -0.96 11.81
CA GLU A 257 28.94 -0.67 11.47
C GLU A 257 29.55 -1.69 10.50
N ASN A 258 29.11 -2.94 10.57
CA ASN A 258 29.54 -4.04 9.70
C ASN A 258 28.44 -4.50 8.72
N CYS A 259 27.39 -3.70 8.52
CA CYS A 259 26.25 -4.12 7.73
C CYS A 259 26.64 -4.48 6.29
N LYS A 260 25.96 -5.50 5.77
CA LYS A 260 25.99 -5.87 4.35
C LYS A 260 24.66 -5.51 3.74
N MET A 261 24.70 -4.77 2.64
CA MET A 261 23.50 -4.32 1.94
C MET A 261 23.15 -5.30 0.82
N PHE A 262 21.93 -5.83 0.82
CA PHE A 262 21.43 -6.68 -0.26
C PHE A 262 21.04 -5.86 -1.47
N ARG A 263 20.40 -4.71 -1.25
CA ARG A 263 20.03 -3.74 -2.29
C ARG A 263 19.84 -2.35 -1.69
N PRO A 264 20.15 -1.29 -2.44
CA PRO A 264 19.92 0.08 -1.99
C PRO A 264 18.44 0.42 -1.93
N GLY A 265 18.13 1.49 -1.20
CA GLY A 265 16.87 2.19 -1.34
C GLY A 265 16.79 2.90 -2.70
N TYR A 266 15.58 3.17 -3.14
CA TYR A 266 15.34 3.91 -4.38
C TYR A 266 14.04 4.70 -4.31
N ALA A 267 13.94 5.75 -5.11
CA ALA A 267 12.66 6.37 -5.42
C ALA A 267 12.10 5.78 -6.71
N ILE A 268 10.77 5.73 -6.79
CA ILE A 268 10.05 5.37 -8.00
C ILE A 268 9.02 6.43 -8.31
N GLU A 269 9.03 6.93 -9.54
CA GLU A 269 7.97 7.73 -10.13
C GLU A 269 7.07 6.85 -10.99
N TYR A 270 5.80 7.16 -11.01
CA TYR A 270 4.80 6.43 -11.79
C TYR A 270 3.64 7.35 -12.14
N ASP A 271 2.89 6.98 -13.19
CA ASP A 271 1.71 7.72 -13.58
C ASP A 271 0.52 7.40 -12.68
N TYR A 272 -0.28 8.43 -12.41
CA TYR A 272 -1.58 8.32 -11.77
C TYR A 272 -2.62 9.14 -12.54
N PHE A 273 -3.87 8.90 -12.26
CA PHE A 273 -4.98 9.64 -12.83
C PHE A 273 -5.76 10.31 -11.71
N PRO A 274 -5.98 11.66 -11.77
CA PRO A 274 -6.79 12.35 -10.78
C PRO A 274 -8.15 11.66 -10.57
N PRO A 275 -8.48 11.20 -9.34
CA PRO A 275 -9.64 10.35 -9.11
C PRO A 275 -11.00 11.06 -9.21
N ILE A 276 -11.01 12.38 -9.36
CA ILE A 276 -12.21 13.15 -9.73
C ILE A 276 -12.82 12.70 -11.08
N GLN A 277 -12.06 11.96 -11.89
CA GLN A 277 -12.49 11.36 -13.15
C GLN A 277 -13.30 10.04 -12.95
N LEU A 278 -13.46 9.61 -11.70
CA LEU A 278 -14.23 8.42 -11.34
C LEU A 278 -15.59 8.78 -10.72
N SER A 279 -16.51 7.85 -10.80
CA SER A 279 -17.73 7.84 -10.00
C SER A 279 -17.49 7.17 -8.63
N HIS A 280 -18.47 7.24 -7.71
CA HIS A 280 -18.37 6.59 -6.40
C HIS A 280 -18.26 5.06 -6.47
N SER A 281 -18.57 4.44 -7.60
CA SER A 281 -18.35 3.02 -7.85
C SER A 281 -16.90 2.70 -8.26
N LEU A 282 -16.02 3.71 -8.38
CA LEU A 282 -14.67 3.66 -8.95
C LEU A 282 -14.63 3.37 -10.46
N GLU A 283 -15.78 3.43 -11.13
CA GLU A 283 -15.86 3.41 -12.59
C GLU A 283 -15.42 4.76 -13.17
N THR A 284 -14.70 4.73 -14.28
CA THR A 284 -14.31 5.96 -14.98
C THR A 284 -15.53 6.63 -15.62
N LYS A 285 -15.53 7.97 -15.65
CA LYS A 285 -16.61 8.75 -16.27
C LYS A 285 -16.55 8.75 -17.81
N LEU A 286 -15.38 8.54 -18.39
CA LEU A 286 -15.15 8.59 -19.84
C LEU A 286 -15.33 7.24 -20.53
N VAL A 287 -15.06 6.13 -19.83
CA VAL A 287 -15.13 4.79 -20.40
C VAL A 287 -15.95 3.88 -19.52
N GLU A 288 -17.07 3.42 -20.04
CA GLU A 288 -17.96 2.49 -19.36
C GLU A 288 -17.28 1.14 -19.15
N GLY A 289 -17.45 0.55 -17.95
CA GLY A 289 -16.88 -0.75 -17.59
C GLY A 289 -15.40 -0.72 -17.22
N LEU A 290 -14.75 0.45 -17.25
CA LEU A 290 -13.36 0.62 -16.85
C LEU A 290 -13.29 1.19 -15.43
N TYR A 291 -12.54 0.51 -14.54
CA TYR A 291 -12.39 0.86 -13.12
C TYR A 291 -10.92 1.08 -12.78
N PHE A 292 -10.64 2.03 -11.89
CA PHE A 292 -9.31 2.27 -11.35
C PHE A 292 -9.28 2.00 -9.85
N ALA A 293 -8.27 1.31 -9.37
CA ALA A 293 -8.11 1.00 -7.95
C ALA A 293 -6.64 1.02 -7.50
N GLY A 294 -6.39 1.62 -6.35
CA GLY A 294 -5.07 1.69 -5.73
C GLY A 294 -4.27 2.91 -6.16
N GLN A 295 -2.97 2.74 -6.36
CA GLN A 295 -2.04 3.85 -6.63
C GLN A 295 -2.33 4.62 -7.92
N ILE A 296 -2.98 4.01 -8.88
CA ILE A 296 -3.47 4.69 -10.09
C ILE A 296 -4.37 5.89 -9.77
N ASN A 297 -5.02 5.89 -8.60
CA ASN A 297 -5.88 6.97 -8.11
C ASN A 297 -5.13 7.96 -7.20
N GLY A 298 -3.80 7.90 -7.17
CA GLY A 298 -3.00 8.80 -6.33
C GLY A 298 -3.03 8.47 -4.84
N THR A 299 -3.34 7.23 -4.46
CA THR A 299 -3.24 6.76 -3.07
C THR A 299 -1.91 6.07 -2.82
N THR A 300 -1.47 6.05 -1.55
CA THR A 300 -0.36 5.22 -1.09
C THR A 300 -0.81 4.43 0.14
N GLY A 301 -0.37 3.17 0.24
CA GLY A 301 -0.72 2.26 1.32
C GLY A 301 -1.47 1.04 0.82
N TYR A 302 -1.17 -0.08 1.47
CA TYR A 302 -1.76 -1.37 1.10
C TYR A 302 -3.26 -1.42 1.40
N GLU A 303 -3.67 -0.84 2.52
CA GLU A 303 -5.05 -0.81 2.98
C GLU A 303 -5.93 0.02 2.02
N GLU A 304 -5.43 1.18 1.60
CA GLU A 304 -6.12 2.03 0.63
C GLU A 304 -6.29 1.33 -0.72
N ALA A 305 -5.25 0.61 -1.17
CA ALA A 305 -5.32 -0.13 -2.43
C ALA A 305 -6.28 -1.34 -2.33
N ALA A 306 -6.22 -2.08 -1.24
CA ALA A 306 -7.06 -3.26 -1.01
C ALA A 306 -8.54 -2.92 -1.01
N CYS A 307 -8.96 -1.87 -0.28
CA CYS A 307 -10.36 -1.48 -0.23
C CYS A 307 -10.87 -0.92 -1.56
N GLN A 308 -10.06 -0.20 -2.32
CA GLN A 308 -10.42 0.25 -3.66
C GLN A 308 -10.60 -0.94 -4.62
N GLY A 309 -9.68 -1.90 -4.61
CA GLY A 309 -9.78 -3.11 -5.42
C GLY A 309 -11.03 -3.92 -5.10
N LEU A 310 -11.34 -4.07 -3.80
CA LEU A 310 -12.56 -4.73 -3.35
C LEU A 310 -13.82 -4.03 -3.90
N MET A 311 -13.93 -2.73 -3.72
CA MET A 311 -15.11 -1.97 -4.16
C MET A 311 -15.24 -1.92 -5.69
N ALA A 312 -14.13 -1.77 -6.41
CA ALA A 312 -14.13 -1.80 -7.86
C ALA A 312 -14.59 -3.18 -8.40
N GLY A 313 -14.09 -4.27 -7.81
CA GLY A 313 -14.51 -5.63 -8.17
C GLY A 313 -15.99 -5.90 -7.90
N ILE A 314 -16.50 -5.50 -6.72
CA ILE A 314 -17.93 -5.58 -6.38
C ILE A 314 -18.76 -4.84 -7.42
N ASN A 315 -18.41 -3.59 -7.71
CA ASN A 315 -19.21 -2.74 -8.59
C ASN A 315 -19.10 -3.15 -10.07
N ALA A 316 -17.95 -3.64 -10.51
CA ALA A 316 -17.81 -4.24 -11.84
C ALA A 316 -18.75 -5.45 -12.01
N HIS A 317 -18.76 -6.37 -11.04
CA HIS A 317 -19.66 -7.53 -11.04
C HIS A 317 -21.13 -7.08 -11.06
N ARG A 318 -21.51 -6.16 -10.20
CA ARG A 318 -22.91 -5.69 -10.12
C ARG A 318 -23.36 -5.03 -11.42
N LYS A 319 -22.51 -4.21 -12.02
CA LYS A 319 -22.83 -3.54 -13.30
C LYS A 319 -23.06 -4.53 -14.42
N ILE A 320 -22.20 -5.53 -14.61
CA ILE A 320 -22.38 -6.52 -15.69
C ILE A 320 -23.59 -7.42 -15.52
N ASN A 321 -24.13 -7.49 -14.29
CA ASN A 321 -25.37 -8.22 -13.96
C ASN A 321 -26.60 -7.31 -13.86
N GLY A 322 -26.50 -6.02 -14.20
CA GLY A 322 -27.61 -5.09 -14.17
C GLY A 322 -28.09 -4.73 -12.75
N LEU A 323 -27.25 -4.90 -11.74
CA LEU A 323 -27.54 -4.60 -10.34
C LEU A 323 -27.06 -3.19 -9.98
N ALA A 324 -27.74 -2.57 -9.01
CA ALA A 324 -27.34 -1.27 -8.49
C ALA A 324 -25.94 -1.33 -7.85
N PRO A 325 -25.11 -0.30 -7.99
CA PRO A 325 -23.78 -0.27 -7.37
C PRO A 325 -23.87 -0.27 -5.84
N VAL A 326 -22.86 -0.82 -5.18
CA VAL A 326 -22.65 -0.68 -3.74
C VAL A 326 -21.82 0.57 -3.50
N ILE A 327 -22.42 1.54 -2.81
CA ILE A 327 -21.78 2.78 -2.41
C ILE A 327 -21.82 2.86 -0.88
N LEU A 328 -20.66 2.95 -0.25
CA LEU A 328 -20.54 3.17 1.18
C LEU A 328 -20.44 4.67 1.45
N ASN A 329 -21.28 5.16 2.35
CA ASN A 329 -21.25 6.55 2.79
C ASN A 329 -20.08 6.78 3.77
N ARG A 330 -19.76 8.04 4.02
CA ARG A 330 -18.76 8.45 5.02
C ARG A 330 -19.11 8.02 6.44
N SER A 331 -20.38 7.82 6.73
CA SER A 331 -20.92 7.30 8.00
C SER A 331 -20.89 5.77 8.13
N ASP A 332 -20.72 5.05 7.02
CA ASP A 332 -20.80 3.59 7.01
C ASP A 332 -19.44 2.92 7.25
N ALA A 333 -18.40 3.48 6.63
CA ALA A 333 -17.04 2.89 6.68
C ALA A 333 -15.96 3.89 6.35
N TYR A 334 -14.71 3.61 6.80
CA TYR A 334 -13.52 4.33 6.32
C TYR A 334 -13.32 4.18 4.81
N ILE A 335 -13.76 3.08 4.20
CA ILE A 335 -13.79 2.89 2.73
C ILE A 335 -14.66 3.99 2.08
N GLY A 336 -15.80 4.30 2.66
CA GLY A 336 -16.67 5.39 2.18
C GLY A 336 -16.00 6.76 2.30
N VAL A 337 -15.35 7.04 3.42
CA VAL A 337 -14.57 8.29 3.60
C VAL A 337 -13.47 8.40 2.55
N LEU A 338 -12.71 7.32 2.30
CA LEU A 338 -11.63 7.29 1.33
C LEU A 338 -12.14 7.57 -0.09
N ILE A 339 -13.14 6.83 -0.54
CA ILE A 339 -13.67 6.97 -1.91
C ILE A 339 -14.27 8.35 -2.11
N ASP A 340 -15.05 8.84 -1.15
CA ASP A 340 -15.62 10.17 -1.23
C ASP A 340 -14.56 11.28 -1.27
N ASP A 341 -13.52 11.21 -0.41
CA ASP A 341 -12.40 12.15 -0.47
C ASP A 341 -11.69 12.14 -1.83
N LEU A 342 -11.41 10.96 -2.38
CA LEU A 342 -10.76 10.83 -3.68
C LEU A 342 -11.55 11.50 -4.81
N ILE A 343 -12.85 11.24 -4.86
CA ILE A 343 -13.70 11.66 -5.98
C ILE A 343 -14.09 13.13 -5.88
N THR A 344 -14.29 13.64 -4.66
CA THR A 344 -14.79 15.01 -4.46
C THR A 344 -13.68 16.02 -4.27
N LYS A 345 -12.57 15.64 -3.61
CA LYS A 345 -11.44 16.53 -3.31
C LYS A 345 -10.25 16.33 -4.26
N GLY A 346 -10.16 15.15 -4.89
CA GLY A 346 -9.00 14.78 -5.69
C GLY A 346 -7.76 14.48 -4.86
N THR A 347 -6.63 14.36 -5.54
CA THR A 347 -5.32 14.07 -4.94
C THR A 347 -4.26 14.99 -5.55
N GLU A 348 -3.87 16.03 -4.83
CA GLU A 348 -2.71 16.85 -5.18
C GLU A 348 -1.40 16.21 -4.71
N GLU A 349 -1.44 15.47 -3.63
CA GLU A 349 -0.33 14.68 -3.06
C GLU A 349 -0.80 13.24 -2.78
N PRO A 350 0.10 12.25 -2.66
CA PRO A 350 -0.30 10.87 -2.38
C PRO A 350 -1.19 10.75 -1.14
N TYR A 351 -2.41 10.29 -1.35
CA TYR A 351 -3.43 10.19 -0.31
C TYR A 351 -3.14 9.04 0.67
N ARG A 352 -3.28 9.34 1.96
CA ARG A 352 -3.31 8.34 3.05
C ARG A 352 -4.54 8.56 3.92
N MET A 353 -5.13 7.45 4.39
CA MET A 353 -6.23 7.46 5.33
C MET A 353 -5.72 7.73 6.75
N PHE A 354 -6.35 8.69 7.42
CA PHE A 354 -6.15 9.01 8.83
C PHE A 354 -7.50 9.13 9.52
N THR A 355 -7.53 8.84 10.81
CA THR A 355 -8.75 8.99 11.64
C THR A 355 -9.27 10.43 11.64
N SER A 356 -8.39 11.42 11.46
CA SER A 356 -8.77 12.84 11.35
C SER A 356 -9.59 13.18 10.11
N ARG A 357 -9.61 12.32 9.10
CA ARG A 357 -10.41 12.51 7.90
C ARG A 357 -11.88 12.09 8.08
N ALA A 358 -12.17 11.27 9.10
CA ALA A 358 -13.50 10.73 9.35
C ALA A 358 -14.25 11.56 10.41
N GLU A 359 -15.35 12.16 10.03
CA GLU A 359 -16.26 12.92 10.91
C GLU A 359 -16.87 12.00 11.97
N PHE A 360 -17.24 10.78 11.55
CA PHE A 360 -17.89 9.79 12.39
C PHE A 360 -16.92 8.78 13.02
N ARG A 361 -15.66 9.14 13.25
CA ARG A 361 -14.63 8.24 13.78
C ARG A 361 -14.97 7.57 15.11
N THR A 362 -15.85 8.17 15.91
CA THR A 362 -16.35 7.57 17.15
C THR A 362 -17.28 6.37 16.89
N LEU A 363 -17.94 6.33 15.73
CA LEU A 363 -18.78 5.23 15.27
C LEU A 363 -17.98 4.23 14.42
N LEU A 364 -17.04 4.71 13.61
CA LEU A 364 -16.24 3.91 12.68
C LEU A 364 -15.04 3.29 13.39
N ARG A 365 -15.29 2.34 14.28
CA ARG A 365 -14.23 1.66 15.01
C ARG A 365 -13.92 0.29 14.41
N GLN A 366 -12.70 -0.18 14.65
CA GLN A 366 -12.29 -1.51 14.21
C GLN A 366 -13.05 -2.63 14.96
N ASP A 367 -13.46 -2.40 16.22
CA ASP A 367 -14.13 -3.37 17.07
C ASP A 367 -15.60 -3.62 16.71
N ASN A 368 -16.22 -2.75 15.93
CA ASN A 368 -17.61 -2.84 15.49
C ASN A 368 -17.80 -2.91 13.96
N ALA A 369 -16.72 -3.09 13.20
CA ALA A 369 -16.78 -3.11 11.74
C ALA A 369 -17.63 -4.27 11.21
N ASP A 370 -17.62 -5.41 11.90
CA ASP A 370 -18.45 -6.57 11.59
C ASP A 370 -19.96 -6.25 11.74
N VAL A 371 -20.34 -5.58 12.81
CA VAL A 371 -21.74 -5.18 13.06
C VAL A 371 -22.25 -4.23 11.97
N ARG A 372 -21.40 -3.31 11.53
CA ARG A 372 -21.77 -2.31 10.52
C ARG A 372 -21.81 -2.86 9.09
N LEU A 373 -20.89 -3.78 8.72
CA LEU A 373 -20.64 -4.13 7.32
C LEU A 373 -20.98 -5.59 6.96
N THR A 374 -21.00 -6.53 7.92
CA THR A 374 -21.30 -7.93 7.60
C THR A 374 -22.72 -8.14 7.07
N PRO A 375 -23.77 -7.43 7.58
CA PRO A 375 -25.12 -7.54 7.00
C PRO A 375 -25.14 -7.20 5.50
N LEU A 376 -24.52 -6.09 5.11
CA LEU A 376 -24.39 -5.72 3.70
C LEU A 376 -23.55 -6.75 2.93
N GLY A 377 -22.43 -7.21 3.50
CA GLY A 377 -21.59 -8.24 2.89
C GLY A 377 -22.33 -9.54 2.62
N TYR A 378 -23.24 -9.94 3.52
CA TYR A 378 -24.10 -11.10 3.34
C TYR A 378 -25.17 -10.86 2.25
N GLU A 379 -25.83 -9.71 2.26
CA GLU A 379 -26.85 -9.32 1.27
C GLU A 379 -26.29 -9.37 -0.16
N ILE A 380 -25.08 -8.90 -0.38
CA ILE A 380 -24.42 -8.89 -1.69
C ILE A 380 -23.68 -10.20 -2.04
N GLY A 381 -23.75 -11.21 -1.15
CA GLY A 381 -23.20 -12.54 -1.40
C GLY A 381 -21.70 -12.70 -1.15
N LEU A 382 -21.04 -11.76 -0.44
CA LEU A 382 -19.60 -11.81 -0.11
C LEU A 382 -19.32 -12.40 1.27
N ALA A 383 -20.17 -12.17 2.27
CA ALA A 383 -20.06 -12.82 3.56
C ALA A 383 -20.84 -14.13 3.55
N SER A 384 -20.20 -15.21 4.06
CA SER A 384 -20.86 -16.51 4.18
C SER A 384 -21.99 -16.48 5.22
N GLU A 385 -22.89 -17.45 5.14
CA GLU A 385 -23.95 -17.63 6.13
C GLU A 385 -23.38 -17.89 7.52
N ASP A 386 -22.32 -18.69 7.63
CA ASP A 386 -21.63 -18.94 8.89
C ASP A 386 -21.10 -17.65 9.53
N ARG A 387 -20.47 -16.80 8.73
CA ARG A 387 -19.99 -15.49 9.20
C ARG A 387 -21.14 -14.60 9.68
N TYR A 388 -22.24 -14.59 8.97
CA TYR A 388 -23.43 -13.83 9.35
C TYR A 388 -24.09 -14.39 10.63
N ASN A 389 -24.10 -15.71 10.80
CA ASN A 389 -24.61 -16.35 12.02
C ASN A 389 -23.76 -16.05 13.24
N VAL A 390 -22.42 -16.03 13.10
CA VAL A 390 -21.50 -15.58 14.16
C VAL A 390 -21.80 -14.15 14.59
N LEU A 391 -22.05 -13.24 13.62
CA LEU A 391 -22.45 -11.87 13.92
C LEU A 391 -23.78 -11.82 14.68
N LYS A 392 -24.82 -12.56 14.23
CA LYS A 392 -26.12 -12.60 14.91
C LYS A 392 -26.00 -13.06 16.38
N ALA A 393 -25.20 -14.08 16.64
CA ALA A 393 -24.94 -14.55 18.00
C ALA A 393 -24.25 -13.45 18.84
N LYS A 394 -23.21 -12.80 18.32
CA LYS A 394 -22.54 -11.67 18.97
C LYS A 394 -23.49 -10.53 19.32
N VAL A 395 -24.37 -10.16 18.39
CA VAL A 395 -25.35 -9.07 18.61
C VAL A 395 -26.39 -9.47 19.68
N ALA A 396 -26.83 -10.72 19.68
CA ALA A 396 -27.76 -11.23 20.70
C ALA A 396 -27.13 -11.17 22.10
N ASP A 397 -25.86 -11.54 22.24
CA ASP A 397 -25.12 -11.46 23.51
C ASP A 397 -25.04 -10.02 24.04
N TYR A 398 -24.86 -9.02 23.17
CA TYR A 398 -24.85 -7.61 23.57
C TYR A 398 -26.22 -7.07 24.03
N GLN A 399 -27.32 -7.69 23.60
CA GLN A 399 -28.67 -7.30 24.03
C GLN A 399 -29.05 -7.90 25.39
N LEU A 400 -28.28 -8.88 25.89
CA LEU A 400 -28.48 -9.51 27.18
C LEU A 400 -27.78 -8.76 28.34
N VAL A 401 -26.93 -7.81 28.03
CA VAL A 401 -26.19 -6.95 28.97
C VAL A 401 -26.78 -5.55 29.01
#